data_d05f031265d439ab3410ea99723c26fc
#
_entry.id   d05f031265d439ab3410ea99723c26fc
#
_cell.length_a   1.000
_cell.length_b   1.000
_cell.length_c   1.000
_cell.angle_alpha   90.00
_cell.angle_beta   90.00
_cell.angle_gamma   90.00
#
_symmetry.space_group_name_H-M   'P 1'
#
loop_
_entity.id
_entity.type
_entity.pdbx_description
1 polymer ?
#
loop_
_entity_poly.entity_id
_entity_poly.type
_entity_poly.pdbx_seq_one_letter_code
_entity_poly.pdbx_strand_id
1 'polypeptide(L)'
;MKKTAKNNQSQLVILPGWSQDPATQSKWQPLVAQLEQADYQVLYLKLPGLTAPLDQVWQLADYRDWVLNQIKDFSNVVLIGHSFGGQLAVSVAATNPVNLTAVVLIGPAGIIDRRWFKVAKRALFKLAAKWGGFLIGQTKSKRFFQNVLYQLAREKDYYLASPLLKQTMVAVLSQEIIKDLPKIKHPALIIWGKQDRATPIHHAQIFNQQLEHSQLCVLPHENHCPHYHQPQRIARLIINFLTLPH
;
A
#
# COMPACT_ATOMS: atom_id res chain seq x y z
N MET A 1 18.91 -12.60 39.65
CA MET A 1 18.24 -11.77 38.64
C MET A 1 18.18 -12.57 37.35
N LYS A 2 17.03 -13.16 37.01
CA LYS A 2 16.82 -13.86 35.74
C LYS A 2 16.73 -12.79 34.65
N LYS A 3 17.71 -12.70 33.74
CA LYS A 3 17.54 -12.01 32.47
C LYS A 3 16.40 -12.68 31.71
N THR A 4 15.28 -12.01 31.62
CA THR A 4 14.18 -12.39 30.75
C THR A 4 14.74 -12.57 29.35
N ALA A 5 14.59 -13.74 28.77
CA ALA A 5 14.87 -14.01 27.38
C ALA A 5 14.17 -12.91 26.55
N LYS A 6 14.94 -12.13 25.77
CA LYS A 6 14.36 -11.23 24.77
C LYS A 6 13.47 -12.08 23.88
N ASN A 7 12.17 -11.82 23.95
CA ASN A 7 11.19 -12.42 23.07
C ASN A 7 11.66 -12.17 21.64
N ASN A 8 12.02 -13.24 20.93
CA ASN A 8 12.53 -13.20 19.55
C ASN A 8 11.38 -13.02 18.55
N GLN A 9 10.28 -12.45 19.03
CA GLN A 9 9.04 -12.28 18.31
C GLN A 9 9.11 -11.06 17.39
N SER A 10 8.61 -11.23 16.18
CA SER A 10 8.65 -10.16 15.16
C SER A 10 7.79 -8.97 15.56
N GLN A 11 8.31 -7.78 15.36
CA GLN A 11 7.56 -6.52 15.43
C GLN A 11 6.74 -6.35 14.17
N LEU A 12 5.42 -6.39 14.26
CA LEU A 12 4.54 -6.09 13.13
C LEU A 12 4.36 -4.58 12.99
N VAL A 13 4.68 -4.05 11.83
CA VAL A 13 4.61 -2.60 11.56
C VAL A 13 3.58 -2.33 10.49
N ILE A 14 2.48 -1.66 10.85
CA ILE A 14 1.38 -1.34 9.95
C ILE A 14 1.66 -0.02 9.22
N LEU A 15 1.63 -0.09 7.89
CA LEU A 15 1.66 1.04 6.97
C LEU A 15 0.25 1.20 6.37
N PRO A 16 -0.54 2.18 6.81
CA PRO A 16 -1.92 2.34 6.36
C PRO A 16 -2.00 2.82 4.92
N GLY A 17 -3.17 2.64 4.32
CA GLY A 17 -3.53 3.25 3.06
C GLY A 17 -3.72 4.76 3.18
N TRP A 18 -3.87 5.44 2.04
CA TRP A 18 -4.11 6.87 2.00
C TRP A 18 -5.45 7.22 2.63
N SER A 19 -5.43 7.90 3.74
CA SER A 19 -6.61 8.45 4.41
C SER A 19 -6.22 9.55 5.40
N GLN A 20 -6.97 10.64 5.39
CA GLN A 20 -6.90 11.71 6.40
C GLN A 20 -7.96 11.54 7.50
N ASP A 21 -8.83 10.52 7.41
CA ASP A 21 -9.84 10.23 8.42
C ASP A 21 -9.15 9.79 9.73
N PRO A 22 -9.29 10.56 10.84
CA PRO A 22 -8.72 10.18 12.13
C PRO A 22 -9.19 8.81 12.61
N ALA A 23 -10.39 8.37 12.19
CA ALA A 23 -10.93 7.06 12.52
C ALA A 23 -10.23 5.90 11.76
N THR A 24 -9.33 6.19 10.82
CA THR A 24 -8.64 5.12 10.06
C THR A 24 -7.87 4.20 10.99
N GLN A 25 -7.16 4.73 11.99
CA GLN A 25 -6.43 3.91 12.96
C GLN A 25 -7.38 3.00 13.76
N SER A 26 -8.54 3.51 14.19
CA SER A 26 -9.50 2.70 14.96
C SER A 26 -10.10 1.55 14.13
N LYS A 27 -10.19 1.69 12.80
CA LYS A 27 -10.64 0.61 11.91
C LYS A 27 -9.66 -0.55 11.83
N TRP A 28 -8.38 -0.35 12.17
CA TRP A 28 -7.37 -1.40 12.25
C TRP A 28 -7.43 -2.16 13.59
N GLN A 29 -8.01 -1.57 14.64
CA GLN A 29 -8.01 -2.15 15.99
C GLN A 29 -8.52 -3.60 16.06
N PRO A 30 -9.60 -4.01 15.33
CA PRO A 30 -10.04 -5.39 15.36
C PRO A 30 -8.99 -6.38 14.82
N LEU A 31 -8.20 -5.99 13.81
CA LEU A 31 -7.09 -6.80 13.31
C LEU A 31 -5.91 -6.78 14.31
N VAL A 32 -5.56 -5.60 14.81
CA VAL A 32 -4.47 -5.43 15.80
C VAL A 32 -4.73 -6.31 17.02
N ALA A 33 -5.94 -6.26 17.59
CA ALA A 33 -6.30 -7.07 18.76
C ALA A 33 -6.13 -8.59 18.53
N GLN A 34 -6.43 -9.10 17.31
CA GLN A 34 -6.21 -10.50 16.97
C GLN A 34 -4.73 -10.87 16.87
N LEU A 35 -3.90 -9.97 16.37
CA LEU A 35 -2.45 -10.16 16.27
C LEU A 35 -1.79 -10.08 17.66
N GLU A 36 -2.22 -9.16 18.49
CA GLU A 36 -1.76 -9.02 19.89
C GLU A 36 -2.19 -10.21 20.76
N GLN A 37 -3.39 -10.78 20.55
CA GLN A 37 -3.84 -12.01 21.19
C GLN A 37 -2.98 -13.24 20.81
N ALA A 38 -2.31 -13.18 19.66
CA ALA A 38 -1.34 -14.17 19.22
C ALA A 38 0.11 -13.80 19.64
N ASP A 39 0.24 -12.94 20.65
CA ASP A 39 1.48 -12.47 21.26
C ASP A 39 2.38 -11.61 20.34
N TYR A 40 1.94 -11.13 19.18
CA TYR A 40 2.71 -10.20 18.36
C TYR A 40 2.66 -8.77 18.91
N GLN A 41 3.77 -8.06 18.82
CA GLN A 41 3.80 -6.62 19.07
C GLN A 41 3.42 -5.88 17.79
N VAL A 42 2.45 -4.97 17.84
CA VAL A 42 1.98 -4.24 16.68
C VAL A 42 2.22 -2.73 16.82
N LEU A 43 2.90 -2.15 15.85
CA LEU A 43 3.14 -0.72 15.72
C LEU A 43 2.37 -0.17 14.51
N TYR A 44 1.42 0.73 14.76
CA TYR A 44 0.74 1.46 13.68
C TYR A 44 1.47 2.77 13.42
N LEU A 45 2.03 2.95 12.21
CA LEU A 45 2.74 4.17 11.85
C LEU A 45 1.77 5.28 11.38
N LYS A 46 1.89 6.43 12.00
CA LYS A 46 1.18 7.66 11.62
C LYS A 46 1.98 8.36 10.51
N LEU A 47 1.61 8.10 9.26
CA LEU A 47 2.35 8.61 8.10
C LEU A 47 2.22 10.14 7.99
N PRO A 48 3.33 10.86 7.74
CA PRO A 48 3.32 12.31 7.50
C PRO A 48 2.34 12.70 6.39
N GLY A 49 1.59 13.78 6.62
CA GLY A 49 0.56 14.27 5.71
C GLY A 49 -0.79 13.55 5.79
N LEU A 50 -0.87 12.35 6.38
CA LEU A 50 -2.13 11.61 6.57
C LEU A 50 -2.66 11.80 7.98
N THR A 51 -1.95 11.28 8.96
CA THR A 51 -2.32 11.35 10.38
C THR A 51 -1.27 12.05 11.24
N ALA A 52 -0.18 12.52 10.63
CA ALA A 52 0.86 13.35 11.23
C ALA A 52 1.09 14.60 10.35
N PRO A 53 1.68 15.69 10.89
CA PRO A 53 1.98 16.90 10.12
C PRO A 53 2.88 16.62 8.91
N LEU A 54 2.76 17.49 7.89
CA LEU A 54 3.59 17.50 6.70
C LEU A 54 4.00 18.95 6.42
N ASP A 55 5.29 19.22 6.26
CA ASP A 55 5.87 20.55 6.10
C ASP A 55 6.37 20.82 4.68
N GLN A 56 6.58 19.78 3.88
CA GLN A 56 7.03 19.85 2.49
C GLN A 56 6.39 18.78 1.62
N VAL A 57 6.56 18.86 0.30
CA VAL A 57 6.13 17.81 -0.63
C VAL A 57 7.04 16.59 -0.46
N TRP A 58 6.44 15.44 -0.18
CA TRP A 58 7.15 14.17 -0.06
C TRP A 58 6.99 13.31 -1.30
N GLN A 59 8.10 12.68 -1.70
CA GLN A 59 8.16 11.61 -2.68
C GLN A 59 8.04 10.24 -2.00
N LEU A 60 7.86 9.17 -2.76
CA LEU A 60 7.87 7.81 -2.20
C LEU A 60 9.20 7.48 -1.50
N ALA A 61 10.31 8.01 -2.00
CA ALA A 61 11.62 7.85 -1.39
C ALA A 61 11.71 8.48 0.00
N ASP A 62 11.11 9.68 0.20
CA ASP A 62 11.12 10.35 1.52
C ASP A 62 10.33 9.52 2.55
N TYR A 63 9.16 8.99 2.15
CA TYR A 63 8.38 8.06 2.98
C TYR A 63 9.14 6.78 3.28
N ARG A 64 9.84 6.19 2.30
CA ARG A 64 10.67 5.00 2.48
C ARG A 64 11.75 5.25 3.53
N ASP A 65 12.50 6.32 3.38
CA ASP A 65 13.63 6.64 4.26
C ASP A 65 13.13 6.99 5.67
N TRP A 66 11.98 7.62 5.78
CA TRP A 66 11.30 7.85 7.05
C TRP A 66 10.89 6.53 7.71
N VAL A 67 10.28 5.57 6.98
CA VAL A 67 9.93 4.25 7.53
C VAL A 67 11.16 3.49 7.98
N LEU A 68 12.23 3.48 7.17
CA LEU A 68 13.50 2.84 7.54
C LEU A 68 14.04 3.40 8.86
N ASN A 69 13.94 4.71 9.08
CA ASN A 69 14.33 5.33 10.34
C ASN A 69 13.41 4.95 11.52
N GLN A 70 12.10 4.74 11.29
CA GLN A 70 11.17 4.28 12.34
C GLN A 70 11.44 2.83 12.79
N ILE A 71 11.95 1.99 11.89
CA ILE A 71 12.13 0.56 12.16
C ILE A 71 13.58 0.16 12.48
N LYS A 72 14.55 1.08 12.40
CA LYS A 72 15.99 0.78 12.51
C LYS A 72 16.42 0.11 13.82
N ASP A 73 15.72 0.39 14.92
CA ASP A 73 16.05 -0.09 16.26
C ASP A 73 15.36 -1.43 16.61
N PHE A 74 14.49 -1.95 15.73
CA PHE A 74 13.89 -3.28 15.87
C PHE A 74 14.77 -4.34 15.22
N SER A 75 14.87 -5.53 15.82
CA SER A 75 15.70 -6.63 15.30
C SER A 75 14.99 -7.52 14.28
N ASN A 76 13.67 -7.69 14.39
CA ASN A 76 12.86 -8.53 13.51
C ASN A 76 11.58 -7.78 13.16
N VAL A 77 11.45 -7.33 11.92
CA VAL A 77 10.33 -6.52 11.46
C VAL A 77 9.54 -7.26 10.39
N VAL A 78 8.22 -7.22 10.50
CA VAL A 78 7.29 -7.58 9.44
C VAL A 78 6.51 -6.31 9.04
N LEU A 79 6.59 -5.90 7.79
CA LEU A 79 5.79 -4.78 7.29
C LEU A 79 4.42 -5.29 6.83
N ILE A 80 3.34 -4.67 7.32
CA ILE A 80 1.96 -4.92 6.88
C ILE A 80 1.46 -3.66 6.18
N GLY A 81 1.47 -3.67 4.84
CA GLY A 81 1.11 -2.51 4.04
C GLY A 81 -0.23 -2.67 3.32
N HIS A 82 -1.13 -1.68 3.45
CA HIS A 82 -2.38 -1.63 2.72
C HIS A 82 -2.37 -0.50 1.70
N SER A 83 -2.78 -0.76 0.46
CA SER A 83 -2.94 0.25 -0.60
C SER A 83 -1.65 1.07 -0.79
N PHE A 84 -1.64 2.39 -0.52
CA PHE A 84 -0.44 3.22 -0.47
C PHE A 84 0.61 2.67 0.50
N GLY A 85 0.22 2.24 1.69
CA GLY A 85 1.12 1.59 2.64
C GLY A 85 1.74 0.31 2.07
N GLY A 86 1.03 -0.40 1.19
CA GLY A 86 1.56 -1.55 0.46
C GLY A 86 2.61 -1.14 -0.60
N GLN A 87 2.37 -0.06 -1.34
CA GLN A 87 3.36 0.55 -2.25
C GLN A 87 4.62 0.95 -1.48
N LEU A 88 4.45 1.56 -0.31
CA LEU A 88 5.53 1.98 0.57
C LEU A 88 6.29 0.77 1.15
N ALA A 89 5.58 -0.29 1.59
CA ALA A 89 6.20 -1.53 2.06
C ALA A 89 7.11 -2.17 0.99
N VAL A 90 6.66 -2.18 -0.27
CA VAL A 90 7.48 -2.63 -1.41
C VAL A 90 8.71 -1.75 -1.58
N SER A 91 8.56 -0.43 -1.54
CA SER A 91 9.69 0.50 -1.68
C SER A 91 10.74 0.31 -0.58
N VAL A 92 10.30 0.06 0.66
CA VAL A 92 11.20 -0.28 1.80
C VAL A 92 11.85 -1.63 1.59
N ALA A 93 11.06 -2.68 1.31
CA ALA A 93 11.57 -4.04 1.18
C ALA A 93 12.57 -4.21 0.03
N ALA A 94 12.41 -3.43 -1.06
CA ALA A 94 13.34 -3.44 -2.19
C ALA A 94 14.76 -2.93 -1.84
N THR A 95 14.94 -2.27 -0.69
CA THR A 95 16.27 -1.91 -0.17
C THR A 95 16.92 -3.04 0.62
N ASN A 96 16.19 -4.13 0.87
CA ASN A 96 16.61 -5.30 1.65
C ASN A 96 17.22 -4.95 3.03
N PRO A 97 16.50 -4.25 3.91
CA PRO A 97 17.01 -3.90 5.22
C PRO A 97 17.22 -5.18 6.07
N VAL A 98 18.34 -5.26 6.76
CA VAL A 98 18.79 -6.47 7.47
C VAL A 98 17.84 -6.94 8.58
N ASN A 99 17.01 -6.05 9.11
CA ASN A 99 16.04 -6.33 10.16
C ASN A 99 14.64 -6.65 9.63
N LEU A 100 14.38 -6.55 8.33
CA LEU A 100 13.13 -6.94 7.72
C LEU A 100 13.11 -8.47 7.51
N THR A 101 12.08 -9.13 8.00
CA THR A 101 11.93 -10.59 7.92
C THR A 101 10.86 -11.04 6.94
N ALA A 102 9.80 -10.26 6.77
CA ALA A 102 8.73 -10.55 5.82
C ALA A 102 7.92 -9.30 5.48
N VAL A 103 7.11 -9.38 4.42
CA VAL A 103 6.13 -8.36 4.05
C VAL A 103 4.74 -8.95 3.85
N VAL A 104 3.71 -8.24 4.31
CA VAL A 104 2.31 -8.55 4.07
C VAL A 104 1.70 -7.39 3.27
N LEU A 105 1.17 -7.69 2.11
CA LEU A 105 0.66 -6.72 1.16
C LEU A 105 -0.85 -6.90 0.99
N ILE A 106 -1.64 -5.94 1.42
CA ILE A 106 -3.11 -5.97 1.33
C ILE A 106 -3.56 -4.98 0.25
N GLY A 107 -3.95 -5.48 -0.92
CA GLY A 107 -4.36 -4.65 -2.06
C GLY A 107 -3.39 -3.50 -2.36
N PRO A 108 -2.07 -3.74 -2.51
CA PRO A 108 -1.08 -2.68 -2.66
C PRO A 108 -1.32 -1.83 -3.92
N ALA A 109 -1.05 -0.53 -3.82
CA ALA A 109 -0.99 0.40 -4.93
C ALA A 109 0.39 0.34 -5.64
N GLY A 110 0.62 1.23 -6.61
CA GLY A 110 1.92 1.42 -7.27
C GLY A 110 2.08 0.72 -8.61
N ILE A 111 1.00 0.13 -9.16
CA ILE A 111 0.93 -0.30 -10.57
C ILE A 111 0.03 0.66 -11.33
N ILE A 112 0.57 1.30 -12.37
CA ILE A 112 -0.19 2.18 -13.26
C ILE A 112 -0.76 1.33 -14.40
N ASP A 113 -2.08 1.13 -14.42
CA ASP A 113 -2.73 0.37 -15.49
C ASP A 113 -2.75 1.13 -16.81
N ARG A 114 -1.78 0.83 -17.67
CA ARG A 114 -1.66 1.42 -19.01
C ARG A 114 -2.79 0.98 -19.97
N ARG A 115 -3.61 -0.04 -19.62
CA ARG A 115 -4.78 -0.43 -20.43
C ARG A 115 -5.83 0.66 -20.40
N TRP A 116 -6.05 1.29 -19.26
CA TRP A 116 -6.92 2.46 -19.11
C TRP A 116 -6.43 3.64 -19.95
N PHE A 117 -5.11 3.82 -20.08
CA PHE A 117 -4.53 4.82 -20.97
C PHE A 117 -4.91 4.57 -22.44
N LYS A 118 -4.87 3.33 -22.89
CA LYS A 118 -5.26 2.95 -24.27
C LYS A 118 -6.76 3.13 -24.49
N VAL A 119 -7.59 2.78 -23.50
CA VAL A 119 -9.06 2.94 -23.58
C VAL A 119 -9.44 4.43 -23.55
N ALA A 120 -8.88 5.20 -22.64
CA ALA A 120 -9.09 6.64 -22.56
C ALA A 120 -8.59 7.37 -23.83
N LYS A 121 -7.42 6.98 -24.38
CA LYS A 121 -6.89 7.49 -25.64
C LYS A 121 -7.81 7.15 -26.83
N ARG A 122 -8.34 5.92 -26.90
CA ARG A 122 -9.31 5.51 -27.95
C ARG A 122 -10.63 6.26 -27.85
N ALA A 123 -11.18 6.43 -26.65
CA ALA A 123 -12.41 7.17 -26.41
C ALA A 123 -12.22 8.65 -26.79
N LEU A 124 -11.06 9.22 -26.45
CA LEU A 124 -10.72 10.59 -26.78
C LEU A 124 -10.49 10.81 -28.26
N PHE A 125 -9.86 9.84 -28.94
CA PHE A 125 -9.67 9.88 -30.42
C PHE A 125 -11.04 9.83 -31.14
N LYS A 126 -11.98 9.01 -30.64
CA LYS A 126 -13.36 8.97 -31.16
C LYS A 126 -14.10 10.30 -30.95
N LEU A 127 -13.92 10.96 -29.80
CA LEU A 127 -14.49 12.28 -29.52
C LEU A 127 -13.85 13.39 -30.36
N ALA A 128 -12.54 13.38 -30.53
CA ALA A 128 -11.82 14.35 -31.36
C ALA A 128 -12.16 14.21 -32.84
N ALA A 129 -12.33 12.98 -33.34
CA ALA A 129 -12.78 12.72 -34.71
C ALA A 129 -14.22 13.18 -34.97
N LYS A 130 -15.05 13.27 -33.93
CA LYS A 130 -16.46 13.72 -34.03
C LYS A 130 -16.64 15.23 -33.93
N TRP A 131 -15.64 15.95 -33.36
CA TRP A 131 -15.74 17.39 -33.03
C TRP A 131 -14.61 18.27 -33.58
N GLY A 132 -13.95 17.88 -34.68
CA GLY A 132 -12.94 18.73 -35.36
C GLY A 132 -11.77 19.12 -34.44
N GLY A 133 -10.57 18.72 -34.81
CA GLY A 133 -9.35 18.90 -33.97
C GLY A 133 -8.98 20.35 -33.71
N PHE A 134 -9.23 20.84 -32.52
CA PHE A 134 -8.53 22.03 -32.00
C PHE A 134 -8.37 21.94 -30.47
N LEU A 135 -7.17 22.24 -29.96
CA LEU A 135 -6.75 22.39 -28.59
C LEU A 135 -6.61 21.09 -27.73
N ILE A 136 -5.55 20.32 -27.96
CA ILE A 136 -5.11 19.25 -27.05
C ILE A 136 -3.65 19.49 -26.63
N GLY A 137 -3.45 20.50 -25.81
CA GLY A 137 -2.18 20.77 -25.10
C GLY A 137 -2.35 20.56 -23.59
N GLN A 138 -1.35 19.94 -22.96
CA GLN A 138 -1.00 19.90 -21.52
C GLN A 138 -2.06 19.59 -20.43
N THR A 139 -3.35 19.79 -20.63
CA THR A 139 -4.37 19.61 -19.56
C THR A 139 -4.82 18.17 -19.33
N LYS A 140 -4.45 17.23 -20.20
CA LYS A 140 -4.98 15.84 -20.20
C LYS A 140 -4.23 14.89 -19.27
N SER A 141 -2.96 15.09 -19.07
CA SER A 141 -2.17 14.33 -18.09
C SER A 141 -2.68 14.58 -16.67
N LYS A 142 -2.94 15.86 -16.32
CA LYS A 142 -3.50 16.25 -15.01
C LYS A 142 -4.86 15.59 -14.73
N ARG A 143 -5.81 15.59 -15.68
CA ARG A 143 -7.14 14.97 -15.48
C ARG A 143 -7.09 13.46 -15.34
N PHE A 144 -6.17 12.79 -16.03
CA PHE A 144 -5.99 11.35 -15.88
C PHE A 144 -5.46 10.98 -14.48
N PHE A 145 -4.41 11.67 -14.02
CA PHE A 145 -3.91 11.50 -12.65
C PHE A 145 -4.98 11.86 -11.61
N GLN A 146 -5.78 12.89 -11.83
CA GLN A 146 -6.91 13.22 -10.97
C GLN A 146 -7.91 12.06 -10.88
N ASN A 147 -8.29 11.40 -11.98
CA ASN A 147 -9.25 10.29 -11.94
C ASN A 147 -8.68 9.05 -11.22
N VAL A 148 -7.39 8.74 -11.35
CA VAL A 148 -6.72 7.69 -10.56
C VAL A 148 -6.68 8.08 -9.09
N LEU A 149 -6.41 9.34 -8.80
CA LEU A 149 -6.44 9.91 -7.46
C LEU A 149 -7.85 9.82 -6.83
N TYR A 150 -8.91 10.12 -7.60
CA TYR A 150 -10.31 10.00 -7.15
C TYR A 150 -10.70 8.57 -6.81
N GLN A 151 -10.13 7.57 -7.49
CA GLN A 151 -10.43 6.16 -7.20
C GLN A 151 -9.65 5.62 -6.00
N LEU A 152 -8.42 6.10 -5.77
CA LEU A 152 -7.54 5.63 -4.69
C LEU A 152 -7.76 6.41 -3.37
N ALA A 153 -7.94 7.72 -3.45
CA ALA A 153 -8.41 8.51 -2.32
C ALA A 153 -9.92 8.63 -2.45
N ARG A 154 -10.65 8.18 -1.46
CA ARG A 154 -12.08 8.50 -1.37
C ARG A 154 -12.24 9.98 -1.71
N GLU A 155 -13.15 10.33 -2.62
CA GLU A 155 -13.31 11.70 -3.16
C GLU A 155 -13.21 12.79 -2.11
N LYS A 156 -13.74 12.54 -0.90
CA LYS A 156 -13.71 13.47 0.25
C LYS A 156 -12.27 13.78 0.73
N ASP A 157 -11.39 12.79 0.82
CA ASP A 157 -10.01 12.99 1.34
C ASP A 157 -9.18 13.87 0.41
N TYR A 158 -9.37 13.75 -0.93
CA TYR A 158 -8.68 14.60 -1.88
C TYR A 158 -9.19 16.05 -1.86
N TYR A 159 -10.52 16.27 -1.78
CA TYR A 159 -11.08 17.63 -1.76
C TYR A 159 -10.65 18.40 -0.51
N LEU A 160 -10.64 17.74 0.63
CA LEU A 160 -10.27 18.34 1.92
C LEU A 160 -8.74 18.49 2.12
N ALA A 161 -7.93 17.78 1.32
CA ALA A 161 -6.48 17.84 1.44
C ALA A 161 -5.92 19.23 1.14
N SER A 162 -4.92 19.63 1.92
CA SER A 162 -4.15 20.87 1.69
C SER A 162 -3.47 20.85 0.31
N PRO A 163 -3.12 21.98 -0.27
CA PRO A 163 -2.37 22.04 -1.52
C PRO A 163 -1.06 21.24 -1.49
N LEU A 164 -0.38 21.26 -0.36
CA LEU A 164 0.86 20.52 -0.11
C LEU A 164 0.62 18.99 -0.17
N LEU A 165 -0.42 18.52 0.52
CA LEU A 165 -0.77 17.12 0.52
C LEU A 165 -1.25 16.62 -0.85
N LYS A 166 -1.98 17.47 -1.61
CA LYS A 166 -2.35 17.16 -3.00
C LYS A 166 -1.13 16.97 -3.90
N GLN A 167 -0.09 17.81 -3.74
CA GLN A 167 1.16 17.67 -4.49
C GLN A 167 1.91 16.39 -4.09
N THR A 168 2.02 16.10 -2.80
CA THR A 168 2.61 14.86 -2.28
C THR A 168 1.87 13.63 -2.83
N MET A 169 0.55 13.65 -2.82
CA MET A 169 -0.28 12.57 -3.33
C MET A 169 -0.01 12.30 -4.82
N VAL A 170 0.06 13.36 -5.65
CA VAL A 170 0.42 13.25 -7.07
C VAL A 170 1.82 12.68 -7.23
N ALA A 171 2.80 13.18 -6.47
CA ALA A 171 4.19 12.76 -6.53
C ALA A 171 4.34 11.26 -6.22
N VAL A 172 3.67 10.78 -5.17
CA VAL A 172 3.74 9.39 -4.72
C VAL A 172 2.99 8.43 -5.66
N LEU A 173 1.74 8.75 -6.02
CA LEU A 173 0.90 7.86 -6.83
C LEU A 173 1.32 7.79 -8.30
N SER A 174 2.15 8.72 -8.76
CA SER A 174 2.75 8.67 -10.09
C SER A 174 3.95 7.72 -10.19
N GLN A 175 4.44 7.20 -9.07
CA GLN A 175 5.61 6.31 -9.04
C GLN A 175 5.19 4.84 -9.15
N GLU A 176 5.67 4.15 -10.20
CA GLU A 176 5.50 2.71 -10.38
C GLU A 176 6.56 1.96 -9.58
N ILE A 177 6.13 0.87 -8.91
CA ILE A 177 7.00 -0.01 -8.11
C ILE A 177 7.26 -1.37 -8.76
N ILE A 178 6.77 -1.61 -9.98
CA ILE A 178 6.93 -2.91 -10.67
C ILE A 178 8.40 -3.32 -10.74
N LYS A 179 9.30 -2.37 -11.01
CA LYS A 179 10.75 -2.61 -11.11
C LYS A 179 11.41 -2.93 -9.76
N ASP A 180 10.73 -2.66 -8.66
CA ASP A 180 11.23 -2.91 -7.30
C ASP A 180 10.85 -4.30 -6.81
N LEU A 181 9.77 -4.89 -7.32
CA LEU A 181 9.28 -6.21 -6.90
C LEU A 181 10.36 -7.31 -7.02
N PRO A 182 11.10 -7.46 -8.14
CA PRO A 182 12.15 -8.50 -8.26
C PRO A 182 13.36 -8.29 -7.34
N LYS A 183 13.51 -7.09 -6.75
CA LYS A 183 14.60 -6.80 -5.82
C LYS A 183 14.34 -7.34 -4.41
N ILE A 184 13.08 -7.63 -4.08
CA ILE A 184 12.67 -8.08 -2.75
C ILE A 184 13.06 -9.55 -2.57
N LYS A 185 13.88 -9.82 -1.54
CA LYS A 185 14.32 -11.17 -1.19
C LYS A 185 13.54 -11.78 -0.02
N HIS A 186 12.76 -10.96 0.68
CA HIS A 186 11.98 -11.36 1.83
C HIS A 186 10.72 -12.13 1.41
N PRO A 187 10.27 -13.12 2.21
CA PRO A 187 8.98 -13.75 2.02
C PRO A 187 7.84 -12.71 2.00
N ALA A 188 6.87 -12.90 1.12
CA ALA A 188 5.76 -11.98 0.92
C ALA A 188 4.40 -12.68 0.95
N LEU A 189 3.47 -12.20 1.79
CA LEU A 189 2.06 -12.58 1.73
C LEU A 189 1.28 -11.49 1.00
N ILE A 190 0.62 -11.87 -0.09
CA ILE A 190 -0.23 -10.99 -0.89
C ILE A 190 -1.69 -11.33 -0.60
N ILE A 191 -2.46 -10.39 -0.07
CA ILE A 191 -3.89 -10.55 0.21
C ILE A 191 -4.66 -9.58 -0.69
N TRP A 192 -5.66 -10.11 -1.41
CA TRP A 192 -6.41 -9.28 -2.37
C TRP A 192 -7.88 -9.61 -2.40
N GLY A 193 -8.73 -8.57 -2.36
CA GLY A 193 -10.15 -8.72 -2.60
C GLY A 193 -10.44 -8.90 -4.11
N LYS A 194 -11.19 -9.93 -4.48
CA LYS A 194 -11.57 -10.15 -5.89
C LYS A 194 -12.41 -9.02 -6.47
N GLN A 195 -13.16 -8.31 -5.60
CA GLN A 195 -14.03 -7.20 -5.98
C GLN A 195 -13.35 -5.82 -5.77
N ASP A 196 -12.02 -5.80 -5.60
CA ASP A 196 -11.28 -4.56 -5.45
C ASP A 196 -11.36 -3.72 -6.72
N ARG A 197 -11.91 -2.50 -6.58
CA ARG A 197 -12.04 -1.51 -7.65
C ARG A 197 -10.98 -0.43 -7.61
N ALA A 198 -10.28 -0.28 -6.48
CA ALA A 198 -9.20 0.70 -6.33
C ALA A 198 -7.89 0.16 -6.91
N THR A 199 -7.55 -1.08 -6.55
CA THR A 199 -6.42 -1.81 -7.12
C THR A 199 -6.94 -3.10 -7.75
N PRO A 200 -7.16 -3.14 -9.08
CA PRO A 200 -7.82 -4.25 -9.75
C PRO A 200 -7.07 -5.59 -9.57
N ILE A 201 -7.85 -6.68 -9.45
CA ILE A 201 -7.33 -8.03 -9.15
C ILE A 201 -6.20 -8.52 -10.07
N HIS A 202 -6.15 -8.07 -11.33
CA HIS A 202 -5.04 -8.46 -12.22
C HIS A 202 -3.67 -7.92 -11.77
N HIS A 203 -3.62 -6.87 -10.93
CA HIS A 203 -2.39 -6.44 -10.28
C HIS A 203 -1.86 -7.49 -9.30
N ALA A 204 -2.73 -8.22 -8.59
CA ALA A 204 -2.32 -9.30 -7.70
C ALA A 204 -1.49 -10.37 -8.42
N GLN A 205 -1.84 -10.69 -9.66
CA GLN A 205 -1.08 -11.63 -10.48
C GLN A 205 0.31 -11.09 -10.83
N ILE A 206 0.42 -9.78 -11.13
CA ILE A 206 1.71 -9.13 -11.40
C ILE A 206 2.60 -9.19 -10.15
N PHE A 207 2.07 -8.84 -8.97
CA PHE A 207 2.80 -8.94 -7.72
C PHE A 207 3.31 -10.37 -7.48
N ASN A 208 2.42 -11.37 -7.61
CA ASN A 208 2.77 -12.78 -7.38
C ASN A 208 3.80 -13.33 -8.38
N GLN A 209 3.78 -12.85 -9.61
CA GLN A 209 4.74 -13.26 -10.65
C GLN A 209 6.11 -12.61 -10.50
N GLN A 210 6.16 -11.40 -9.93
CA GLN A 210 7.39 -10.61 -9.82
C GLN A 210 8.10 -10.77 -8.47
N LEU A 211 7.39 -11.23 -7.43
CA LEU A 211 7.96 -11.52 -6.11
C LEU A 211 8.36 -13.00 -6.06
N GLU A 212 9.65 -13.26 -5.91
CA GLU A 212 10.24 -14.61 -5.96
C GLU A 212 9.67 -15.55 -4.87
N HIS A 213 9.51 -15.02 -3.65
CA HIS A 213 9.03 -15.76 -2.48
C HIS A 213 7.67 -15.22 -2.03
N SER A 214 6.63 -15.42 -2.85
CA SER A 214 5.31 -14.89 -2.53
C SER A 214 4.22 -15.96 -2.44
N GLN A 215 3.26 -15.71 -1.53
CA GLN A 215 2.00 -16.44 -1.41
C GLN A 215 0.85 -15.50 -1.71
N LEU A 216 0.00 -15.84 -2.68
CA LEU A 216 -1.17 -15.04 -3.04
C LEU A 216 -2.45 -15.65 -2.45
N CYS A 217 -3.18 -14.85 -1.66
CA CYS A 217 -4.50 -15.15 -1.15
C CYS A 217 -5.54 -14.20 -1.75
N VAL A 218 -6.42 -14.72 -2.61
CA VAL A 218 -7.54 -13.98 -3.19
C VAL A 218 -8.81 -14.25 -2.39
N LEU A 219 -9.49 -13.19 -1.94
CA LEU A 219 -10.71 -13.24 -1.17
C LEU A 219 -11.92 -12.99 -2.10
N PRO A 220 -12.75 -14.02 -2.40
CA PRO A 220 -13.76 -13.94 -3.49
C PRO A 220 -14.79 -12.83 -3.35
N HIS A 221 -15.19 -12.51 -2.11
CA HIS A 221 -16.29 -11.56 -1.82
C HIS A 221 -15.78 -10.24 -1.22
N GLU A 222 -14.47 -10.03 -1.18
CA GLU A 222 -13.89 -8.85 -0.58
C GLU A 222 -13.53 -7.78 -1.61
N ASN A 223 -13.61 -6.53 -1.13
CA ASN A 223 -13.19 -5.33 -1.83
C ASN A 223 -11.78 -4.88 -1.41
N HIS A 224 -11.49 -3.59 -1.52
CA HIS A 224 -10.18 -2.99 -1.22
C HIS A 224 -9.74 -3.07 0.25
N CYS A 225 -10.67 -3.22 1.21
CA CYS A 225 -10.38 -3.17 2.64
C CYS A 225 -10.76 -4.46 3.40
N PRO A 226 -10.27 -5.65 2.99
CA PRO A 226 -10.66 -6.90 3.64
C PRO A 226 -10.28 -6.96 5.12
N HIS A 227 -9.24 -6.26 5.53
CA HIS A 227 -8.77 -6.16 6.91
C HIS A 227 -9.76 -5.43 7.85
N TYR A 228 -10.66 -4.62 7.30
CA TYR A 228 -11.75 -4.00 8.07
C TYR A 228 -12.97 -4.91 8.18
N HIS A 229 -13.28 -5.70 7.13
CA HIS A 229 -14.49 -6.52 7.07
C HIS A 229 -14.31 -7.91 7.67
N GLN A 230 -13.10 -8.50 7.52
CA GLN A 230 -12.78 -9.84 7.99
C GLN A 230 -11.48 -9.86 8.83
N PRO A 231 -11.35 -9.05 9.90
CA PRO A 231 -10.10 -8.91 10.63
C PRO A 231 -9.58 -10.24 11.20
N GLN A 232 -10.46 -11.12 11.68
CA GLN A 232 -10.08 -12.45 12.20
C GLN A 232 -9.50 -13.36 11.12
N ARG A 233 -10.07 -13.30 9.89
CA ARG A 233 -9.56 -14.08 8.76
C ARG A 233 -8.21 -13.56 8.31
N ILE A 234 -8.06 -12.24 8.22
CA ILE A 234 -6.78 -11.61 7.84
C ILE A 234 -5.70 -11.91 8.89
N ALA A 235 -6.03 -11.82 10.18
CA ALA A 235 -5.10 -12.20 11.26
C ALA A 235 -4.62 -13.63 11.10
N ARG A 236 -5.54 -14.58 10.88
CA ARG A 236 -5.18 -16.00 10.69
C ARG A 236 -4.26 -16.21 9.48
N LEU A 237 -4.50 -15.51 8.36
CA LEU A 237 -3.63 -15.59 7.19
C LEU A 237 -2.23 -15.10 7.51
N ILE A 238 -2.12 -13.96 8.20
CA ILE A 238 -0.83 -13.39 8.62
C ILE A 238 -0.10 -14.33 9.59
N ILE A 239 -0.78 -14.78 10.64
CA ILE A 239 -0.18 -15.67 11.66
C ILE A 239 0.31 -16.97 11.01
N ASN A 240 -0.53 -17.63 10.19
CA ASN A 240 -0.14 -18.85 9.50
C ASN A 240 1.07 -18.64 8.61
N PHE A 241 1.11 -17.53 7.86
CA PHE A 241 2.24 -17.19 7.01
C PHE A 241 3.53 -17.00 7.85
N LEU A 242 3.47 -16.30 8.97
CA LEU A 242 4.64 -16.02 9.81
C LEU A 242 5.14 -17.25 10.62
N THR A 243 4.32 -18.28 10.77
CA THR A 243 4.69 -19.53 11.48
C THR A 243 5.26 -20.60 10.55
N LEU A 244 5.13 -20.45 9.24
CA LEU A 244 5.72 -21.38 8.27
C LEU A 244 7.23 -21.10 8.10
N PRO A 245 8.05 -22.14 7.97
CA PRO A 245 9.43 -21.97 7.54
C PRO A 245 9.46 -21.44 6.09
N HIS A 246 10.23 -20.39 5.84
CA HIS A 246 10.40 -19.75 4.54
C HIS A 246 11.78 -20.03 3.96
#